data_a4077070b075f4f37c942173bd1a07ec
#
_entry.id   a4077070b075f4f37c942173bd1a07ec
#
_cell.length_a   1.000
_cell.length_b   1.000
_cell.length_c   1.000
_cell.angle_alpha   90.00
_cell.angle_beta   90.00
_cell.angle_gamma   90.00
#
_symmetry.space_group_name_H-M   'P 1'
#
loop_
_entity.id
_entity.type
_entity.pdbx_description
1 polymer ?
#
loop_
_entity_poly.entity_id
_entity_poly.type
_entity_poly.pdbx_seq_one_letter_code
_entity_poly.pdbx_strand_id
1 'polypeptide(L)'
;MNIGGSLTQVLLIEDSSQIGHARRTAQKLAEDNGFDATDAGRVALVATELASNVLKHAGRGELHLRILPGSSANGIEILAVDRAQGFDLQACMTDGFSTGGTQGIGLGAVSRQAEVFDVHTDSRGTVLLARLYPRASKAADLRIGISQHSLHNDPACGDVWHLAFDGANLSALVIDGLGHGEEAERAARAGEKAFALAPFASPVYLLEDIHQAMTGTRGGALAIAQFDGHLGTLRFTGIGNIGGSLISADKSRGLASHPGIVGGQYRKAQPFDYAHVNGHLLIMYSDGLQSRWNLHDYPGLVYRHPAVIAAVLHRDFCRGRDDVTVLVVALEAAHG
;
A
#
# COMPACT_ATOMS: atom_id res chain seq x y z
N MET A 1 16.28 3.45 -7.30
CA MET A 1 14.94 3.32 -7.89
C MET A 1 13.98 4.20 -7.12
N ASN A 2 13.21 5.06 -7.79
CA ASN A 2 12.21 5.95 -7.16
C ASN A 2 10.80 5.49 -7.54
N ILE A 3 9.91 5.39 -6.57
CA ILE A 3 8.51 4.94 -6.74
C ILE A 3 7.61 5.96 -6.05
N GLY A 4 6.83 6.70 -6.83
CA GLY A 4 5.79 7.61 -6.34
C GLY A 4 4.39 7.07 -6.61
N GLY A 5 3.42 7.56 -5.86
CA GLY A 5 2.11 6.96 -5.77
C GLY A 5 1.16 7.19 -6.93
N SER A 6 0.48 6.13 -7.33
CA SER A 6 -0.83 6.19 -7.97
C SER A 6 -1.92 5.88 -6.94
N LEU A 7 -3.08 6.56 -7.07
CA LEU A 7 -4.27 6.24 -6.28
C LEU A 7 -4.72 4.81 -6.51
N THR A 8 -5.33 4.22 -5.50
CA THR A 8 -6.02 2.95 -5.62
C THR A 8 -7.34 3.16 -6.36
N GLN A 9 -7.53 2.45 -7.48
CA GLN A 9 -8.82 2.41 -8.14
C GLN A 9 -9.71 1.36 -7.45
N VAL A 10 -10.82 1.79 -6.87
CA VAL A 10 -11.76 0.92 -6.16
C VAL A 10 -12.93 0.59 -7.07
N LEU A 11 -13.23 -0.70 -7.20
CA LEU A 11 -14.37 -1.22 -7.95
C LEU A 11 -15.29 -1.97 -6.97
N LEU A 12 -16.51 -1.48 -6.78
CA LEU A 12 -17.51 -2.17 -5.99
C LEU A 12 -18.01 -3.44 -6.72
N ILE A 13 -18.21 -4.49 -5.96
CA ILE A 13 -18.72 -5.78 -6.43
C ILE A 13 -19.93 -6.16 -5.57
N GLU A 14 -21.11 -5.91 -6.10
CA GLU A 14 -22.41 -6.16 -5.43
C GLU A 14 -23.37 -6.95 -6.33
N ASP A 15 -23.10 -6.98 -7.64
CA ASP A 15 -23.88 -7.75 -8.61
C ASP A 15 -23.02 -8.30 -9.75
N SER A 16 -23.59 -9.20 -10.56
CA SER A 16 -22.87 -9.90 -11.61
C SER A 16 -22.40 -9.00 -12.77
N SER A 17 -23.04 -7.87 -13.00
CA SER A 17 -22.63 -6.94 -14.08
C SER A 17 -21.29 -6.28 -13.78
N GLN A 18 -20.97 -6.08 -12.50
CA GLN A 18 -19.74 -5.48 -12.02
C GLN A 18 -18.53 -6.40 -12.22
N ILE A 19 -18.71 -7.71 -12.30
CA ILE A 19 -17.65 -8.66 -12.66
C ILE A 19 -17.10 -8.35 -14.05
N GLY A 20 -18.01 -8.12 -15.03
CA GLY A 20 -17.63 -7.75 -16.39
C GLY A 20 -16.94 -6.37 -16.46
N HIS A 21 -17.36 -5.43 -15.61
CA HIS A 21 -16.69 -4.13 -15.47
C HIS A 21 -15.28 -4.28 -14.90
N ALA A 22 -15.12 -5.00 -13.81
CA ALA A 22 -13.82 -5.27 -13.19
C ALA A 22 -12.84 -5.92 -14.16
N ARG A 23 -13.28 -6.93 -14.91
CA ARG A 23 -12.49 -7.58 -15.96
C ARG A 23 -11.96 -6.57 -16.98
N ARG A 24 -12.84 -5.75 -17.57
CA ARG A 24 -12.45 -4.79 -18.62
C ARG A 24 -11.51 -3.70 -18.07
N THR A 25 -11.78 -3.22 -16.86
CA THR A 25 -10.96 -2.20 -16.21
C THR A 25 -9.56 -2.73 -15.93
N ALA A 26 -9.44 -3.93 -15.36
CA ALA A 26 -8.15 -4.55 -15.07
C ALA A 26 -7.36 -4.87 -16.35
N GLN A 27 -8.03 -5.35 -17.41
CA GLN A 27 -7.42 -5.59 -18.71
C GLN A 27 -6.86 -4.30 -19.31
N LYS A 28 -7.68 -3.25 -19.34
CA LYS A 28 -7.26 -1.95 -19.87
C LYS A 28 -6.09 -1.37 -19.07
N LEU A 29 -6.15 -1.46 -17.72
CA LEU A 29 -5.06 -1.00 -16.87
C LEU A 29 -3.74 -1.70 -17.20
N ALA A 30 -3.77 -3.00 -17.49
CA ALA A 30 -2.60 -3.77 -17.90
C ALA A 30 -2.09 -3.35 -19.29
N GLU A 31 -2.97 -3.23 -20.29
CA GLU A 31 -2.64 -2.79 -21.64
C GLU A 31 -1.99 -1.40 -21.64
N ASP A 32 -2.58 -0.45 -20.90
CA ASP A 32 -2.08 0.92 -20.76
C ASP A 32 -0.70 0.98 -20.06
N ASN A 33 -0.30 -0.10 -19.37
CA ASN A 33 0.97 -0.22 -18.63
C ASN A 33 1.97 -1.21 -19.23
N GLY A 34 1.82 -1.53 -20.52
CA GLY A 34 2.82 -2.26 -21.29
C GLY A 34 2.72 -3.78 -21.23
N PHE A 35 1.62 -4.33 -20.74
CA PHE A 35 1.32 -5.75 -20.85
C PHE A 35 0.89 -6.08 -22.29
N ASP A 36 1.38 -7.17 -22.84
CA ASP A 36 0.88 -7.67 -24.10
C ASP A 36 -0.54 -8.26 -23.97
N ALA A 37 -1.18 -8.59 -25.09
CA ALA A 37 -2.56 -9.08 -25.08
C ALA A 37 -2.74 -10.38 -24.26
N THR A 38 -1.72 -11.24 -24.20
CA THR A 38 -1.74 -12.50 -23.45
C THR A 38 -1.67 -12.22 -21.94
N ASP A 39 -0.74 -11.38 -21.53
CA ASP A 39 -0.56 -11.00 -20.13
C ASP A 39 -1.71 -10.11 -19.63
N ALA A 40 -2.23 -9.20 -20.44
CA ALA A 40 -3.44 -8.43 -20.12
C ALA A 40 -4.68 -9.35 -19.97
N GLY A 41 -4.79 -10.37 -20.82
CA GLY A 41 -5.81 -11.41 -20.68
C GLY A 41 -5.68 -12.20 -19.37
N ARG A 42 -4.46 -12.46 -18.90
CA ARG A 42 -4.18 -13.08 -17.61
C ARG A 42 -4.63 -12.21 -16.45
N VAL A 43 -4.34 -10.90 -16.50
CA VAL A 43 -4.82 -9.92 -15.50
C VAL A 43 -6.35 -9.88 -15.47
N ALA A 44 -7.00 -9.85 -16.63
CA ALA A 44 -8.45 -9.89 -16.77
C ALA A 44 -9.08 -11.15 -16.17
N LEU A 45 -8.44 -12.31 -16.37
CA LEU A 45 -8.89 -13.58 -15.78
C LEU A 45 -8.83 -13.53 -14.26
N VAL A 46 -7.72 -13.09 -13.69
CA VAL A 46 -7.56 -12.98 -12.23
C VAL A 46 -8.58 -12.01 -11.64
N ALA A 47 -8.80 -10.85 -12.25
CA ALA A 47 -9.82 -9.90 -11.80
C ALA A 47 -11.23 -10.50 -11.84
N THR A 48 -11.54 -11.29 -12.88
CA THR A 48 -12.84 -11.98 -13.00
C THR A 48 -13.05 -13.00 -11.89
N GLU A 49 -12.04 -13.82 -11.63
CA GLU A 49 -12.09 -14.86 -10.56
C GLU A 49 -12.24 -14.23 -9.17
N LEU A 50 -11.46 -13.17 -8.89
CA LEU A 50 -11.53 -12.47 -7.62
C LEU A 50 -12.89 -11.77 -7.41
N ALA A 51 -13.41 -11.07 -8.42
CA ALA A 51 -14.73 -10.45 -8.35
C ALA A 51 -15.84 -11.48 -8.16
N SER A 52 -15.74 -12.63 -8.88
CA SER A 52 -16.70 -13.73 -8.74
C SER A 52 -16.66 -14.34 -7.34
N ASN A 53 -15.47 -14.49 -6.75
CA ASN A 53 -15.31 -15.01 -5.39
C ASN A 53 -15.92 -14.05 -4.35
N VAL A 54 -15.68 -12.74 -4.48
CA VAL A 54 -16.32 -11.73 -3.62
C VAL A 54 -17.85 -11.87 -3.69
N LEU A 55 -18.43 -11.89 -4.89
CA LEU A 55 -19.88 -11.98 -5.03
C LEU A 55 -20.45 -13.30 -4.49
N LYS A 56 -19.80 -14.44 -4.77
CA LYS A 56 -20.28 -15.76 -4.35
C LYS A 56 -20.20 -16.00 -2.84
N HIS A 57 -19.11 -15.55 -2.22
CA HIS A 57 -18.80 -15.92 -0.84
C HIS A 57 -19.11 -14.80 0.16
N ALA A 58 -19.04 -13.53 -0.28
CA ALA A 58 -19.31 -12.39 0.57
C ALA A 58 -20.60 -11.65 0.21
N GLY A 59 -21.15 -11.88 -0.98
CA GLY A 59 -22.31 -11.16 -1.49
C GLY A 59 -22.00 -9.74 -1.94
N ARG A 60 -21.03 -9.08 -1.31
CA ARG A 60 -20.53 -7.74 -1.65
C ARG A 60 -19.11 -7.55 -1.17
N GLY A 61 -18.37 -6.69 -1.85
CA GLY A 61 -17.00 -6.30 -1.48
C GLY A 61 -16.40 -5.39 -2.53
N GLU A 62 -15.09 -5.33 -2.59
CA GLU A 62 -14.36 -4.41 -3.45
C GLU A 62 -13.18 -5.13 -4.13
N LEU A 63 -12.86 -4.71 -5.37
CA LEU A 63 -11.56 -4.92 -5.97
C LEU A 63 -10.79 -3.60 -5.96
N HIS A 64 -9.60 -3.63 -5.39
CA HIS A 64 -8.65 -2.52 -5.43
C HIS A 64 -7.61 -2.81 -6.50
N LEU A 65 -7.50 -1.94 -7.49
CA LEU A 65 -6.54 -2.04 -8.59
C LEU A 65 -5.47 -0.97 -8.45
N ARG A 66 -4.22 -1.36 -8.65
CA ARG A 66 -3.07 -0.44 -8.58
C ARG A 66 -2.01 -0.83 -9.58
N ILE A 67 -1.33 0.17 -10.12
CA ILE A 67 -0.07 0.01 -10.84
C ILE A 67 1.05 -0.06 -9.82
N LEU A 68 1.93 -1.04 -9.97
CA LEU A 68 3.17 -1.15 -9.21
C LEU A 68 4.32 -0.74 -10.11
N PRO A 69 4.91 0.46 -9.91
CA PRO A 69 6.08 0.84 -10.68
C PRO A 69 7.24 -0.13 -10.42
N GLY A 70 7.87 -0.61 -11.47
CA GLY A 70 9.02 -1.51 -11.41
C GLY A 70 10.22 -0.98 -12.19
N SER A 71 11.42 -1.48 -11.90
CA SER A 71 12.66 -1.06 -12.57
C SER A 71 12.73 -1.52 -14.02
N SER A 72 12.13 -2.63 -14.36
CA SER A 72 12.13 -3.23 -15.72
C SER A 72 10.77 -3.22 -16.39
N ALA A 73 9.70 -3.28 -15.63
CA ALA A 73 8.32 -3.23 -16.12
C ALA A 73 7.38 -2.91 -14.93
N ASN A 74 6.25 -2.28 -15.23
CA ASN A 74 5.20 -2.09 -14.25
C ASN A 74 4.50 -3.43 -13.97
N GLY A 75 4.06 -3.61 -12.72
CA GLY A 75 3.17 -4.68 -12.29
C GLY A 75 1.74 -4.18 -12.10
N ILE A 76 0.80 -5.10 -12.03
CA ILE A 76 -0.59 -4.84 -11.63
C ILE A 76 -0.85 -5.56 -10.31
N GLU A 77 -1.31 -4.81 -9.33
CA GLU A 77 -1.80 -5.32 -8.05
C GLU A 77 -3.33 -5.35 -8.07
N ILE A 78 -3.89 -6.47 -7.68
CA ILE A 78 -5.32 -6.66 -7.47
C ILE A 78 -5.50 -7.15 -6.03
N LEU A 79 -6.25 -6.39 -5.24
CA LEU A 79 -6.69 -6.82 -3.91
C LEU A 79 -8.20 -7.03 -3.95
N ALA A 80 -8.67 -8.20 -3.52
CA ALA A 80 -10.08 -8.44 -3.25
C ALA A 80 -10.31 -8.27 -1.75
N VAL A 81 -11.25 -7.41 -1.38
CA VAL A 81 -11.51 -7.01 0.00
C VAL A 81 -12.98 -7.20 0.31
N ASP A 82 -13.30 -7.97 1.35
CA ASP A 82 -14.66 -8.13 1.84
C ASP A 82 -14.73 -8.09 3.38
N ARG A 83 -15.97 -8.08 3.89
CA ARG A 83 -16.28 -8.08 5.34
C ARG A 83 -17.18 -9.25 5.73
N ALA A 84 -17.19 -10.32 4.94
CA ALA A 84 -17.95 -11.52 5.27
C ALA A 84 -17.20 -12.35 6.33
N GLN A 85 -17.89 -13.32 6.88
CA GLN A 85 -17.22 -14.31 7.74
C GLN A 85 -16.18 -15.07 6.92
N GLY A 86 -14.95 -15.12 7.42
CA GLY A 86 -13.85 -15.80 6.75
C GLY A 86 -14.09 -17.29 6.51
N PHE A 87 -13.18 -17.89 5.77
CA PHE A 87 -13.27 -19.29 5.33
C PHE A 87 -11.98 -20.07 5.69
N ASP A 88 -12.06 -21.40 5.63
CA ASP A 88 -10.88 -22.25 5.75
C ASP A 88 -10.05 -22.18 4.46
N LEU A 89 -8.96 -21.41 4.52
CA LEU A 89 -8.06 -21.20 3.38
C LEU A 89 -7.45 -22.53 2.88
N GLN A 90 -7.10 -23.43 3.80
CA GLN A 90 -6.44 -24.68 3.45
C GLN A 90 -7.38 -25.59 2.65
N ALA A 91 -8.64 -25.64 3.03
CA ALA A 91 -9.67 -26.37 2.28
C ALA A 91 -9.91 -25.75 0.89
N CYS A 92 -9.88 -24.40 0.78
CA CYS A 92 -10.16 -23.70 -0.48
C CYS A 92 -8.99 -23.68 -1.48
N MET A 93 -7.77 -23.95 -1.05
CA MET A 93 -6.59 -24.03 -1.93
C MET A 93 -6.47 -25.38 -2.66
N THR A 94 -7.23 -26.40 -2.26
CA THR A 94 -7.22 -27.71 -2.90
C THR A 94 -7.98 -27.65 -4.23
N ASP A 95 -7.36 -28.09 -5.33
CA ASP A 95 -7.98 -28.12 -6.65
C ASP A 95 -9.27 -28.98 -6.65
N GLY A 96 -10.34 -28.42 -7.22
CA GLY A 96 -11.65 -29.07 -7.27
C GLY A 96 -12.59 -28.76 -6.11
N PHE A 97 -12.14 -28.04 -5.06
CA PHE A 97 -13.02 -27.62 -4.01
C PHE A 97 -13.88 -26.43 -4.47
N SER A 98 -15.17 -26.67 -4.68
CA SER A 98 -16.17 -25.64 -4.96
C SER A 98 -17.42 -25.90 -4.14
N THR A 99 -17.76 -25.02 -3.25
CA THR A 99 -19.01 -25.06 -2.47
C THR A 99 -20.24 -24.65 -3.27
N GLY A 100 -20.10 -24.20 -4.52
CA GLY A 100 -21.16 -23.58 -5.33
C GLY A 100 -21.48 -24.24 -6.67
N GLY A 101 -21.14 -25.52 -6.90
CA GLY A 101 -21.60 -26.26 -8.08
C GLY A 101 -21.00 -25.88 -9.44
N THR A 102 -19.99 -25.01 -9.49
CA THR A 102 -19.18 -24.71 -10.69
C THR A 102 -17.81 -25.38 -10.58
N GLN A 103 -17.28 -25.90 -11.70
CA GLN A 103 -15.93 -26.47 -11.72
C GLN A 103 -14.94 -25.51 -11.07
N GLY A 104 -14.33 -25.95 -9.96
CA GLY A 104 -13.50 -25.13 -9.09
C GLY A 104 -12.18 -24.70 -9.75
N ILE A 105 -12.27 -23.67 -10.58
CA ILE A 105 -11.08 -22.96 -11.09
C ILE A 105 -10.67 -21.86 -10.09
N GLY A 106 -11.14 -21.86 -8.89
CA GLY A 106 -11.07 -20.87 -7.84
C GLY A 106 -9.67 -20.29 -7.49
N LEU A 107 -9.40 -20.16 -6.20
CA LEU A 107 -8.17 -19.53 -5.67
C LEU A 107 -6.89 -20.20 -6.16
N GLY A 108 -6.90 -21.52 -6.43
CA GLY A 108 -5.77 -22.24 -7.01
C GLY A 108 -5.40 -21.73 -8.42
N ALA A 109 -6.37 -21.36 -9.25
CA ALA A 109 -6.10 -20.79 -10.56
C ALA A 109 -5.50 -19.36 -10.44
N VAL A 110 -6.03 -18.54 -9.54
CA VAL A 110 -5.48 -17.20 -9.26
C VAL A 110 -4.03 -17.33 -8.79
N SER A 111 -3.76 -18.21 -7.83
CA SER A 111 -2.41 -18.46 -7.32
C SER A 111 -1.41 -18.92 -8.39
N ARG A 112 -1.84 -19.71 -9.38
CA ARG A 112 -0.98 -20.12 -10.50
C ARG A 112 -0.74 -19.03 -11.53
N GLN A 113 -1.60 -18.03 -11.62
CA GLN A 113 -1.46 -16.91 -12.57
C GLN A 113 -0.68 -15.72 -12.01
N ALA A 114 -0.70 -15.52 -10.71
CA ALA A 114 -0.05 -14.41 -10.04
C ALA A 114 1.40 -14.76 -9.67
N GLU A 115 2.33 -13.83 -9.83
CA GLU A 115 3.70 -13.95 -9.35
C GLU A 115 3.76 -13.80 -7.83
N VAL A 116 2.84 -13.01 -7.25
CA VAL A 116 2.64 -12.91 -5.80
C VAL A 116 1.18 -13.15 -5.49
N PHE A 117 0.94 -14.06 -4.57
CA PHE A 117 -0.38 -14.40 -4.06
C PHE A 117 -0.32 -14.55 -2.55
N ASP A 118 -1.17 -13.83 -1.83
CA ASP A 118 -1.30 -13.97 -0.38
C ASP A 118 -2.74 -13.70 0.07
N VAL A 119 -3.11 -14.24 1.22
CA VAL A 119 -4.47 -14.16 1.76
C VAL A 119 -4.43 -13.98 3.27
N HIS A 120 -5.21 -13.03 3.77
CA HIS A 120 -5.62 -12.99 5.17
C HIS A 120 -7.14 -13.10 5.27
N THR A 121 -7.62 -14.01 6.09
CA THR A 121 -9.05 -14.24 6.32
C THR A 121 -9.30 -14.52 7.79
N ASP A 122 -10.28 -13.84 8.37
CA ASP A 122 -10.73 -14.02 9.74
C ASP A 122 -12.23 -13.71 9.85
N SER A 123 -12.78 -13.65 11.07
CA SER A 123 -14.19 -13.34 11.31
C SER A 123 -14.63 -11.92 10.88
N ARG A 124 -13.69 -11.03 10.54
CA ARG A 124 -13.92 -9.63 10.10
C ARG A 124 -13.99 -9.51 8.59
N GLY A 125 -13.52 -10.51 7.85
CA GLY A 125 -13.52 -10.52 6.39
C GLY A 125 -12.26 -11.11 5.79
N THR A 126 -12.18 -11.00 4.45
CA THR A 126 -11.05 -11.50 3.67
C THR A 126 -10.35 -10.34 2.96
N VAL A 127 -9.03 -10.42 2.89
CA VAL A 127 -8.19 -9.66 1.97
C VAL A 127 -7.33 -10.65 1.20
N LEU A 128 -7.45 -10.62 -0.13
CA LEU A 128 -6.71 -11.48 -1.03
C LEU A 128 -5.89 -10.65 -2.01
N LEU A 129 -4.61 -10.93 -2.09
CA LEU A 129 -3.65 -10.26 -2.96
C LEU A 129 -3.30 -11.12 -4.17
N ALA A 130 -3.28 -10.50 -5.35
CA ALA A 130 -2.64 -11.02 -6.55
C ALA A 130 -1.80 -9.90 -7.20
N ARG A 131 -0.50 -10.15 -7.43
CA ARG A 131 0.36 -9.28 -8.23
C ARG A 131 0.77 -10.00 -9.49
N LEU A 132 0.66 -9.28 -10.60
CA LEU A 132 1.01 -9.79 -11.92
C LEU A 132 2.03 -8.85 -12.56
N TYR A 133 3.03 -9.46 -13.19
CA TYR A 133 4.04 -8.75 -13.96
C TYR A 133 4.06 -9.32 -15.40
N PRO A 134 4.50 -8.55 -16.41
CA PRO A 134 4.70 -9.12 -17.73
C PRO A 134 5.66 -10.32 -17.68
N ARG A 135 5.31 -11.45 -18.27
CA ARG A 135 6.12 -12.69 -18.22
C ARG A 135 7.52 -12.53 -18.80
N ALA A 136 7.68 -11.60 -19.74
CA ALA A 136 8.99 -11.29 -20.32
C ALA A 136 9.88 -10.44 -19.38
N SER A 137 9.32 -9.90 -18.29
CA SER A 137 10.07 -9.07 -17.34
C SER A 137 10.73 -9.94 -16.27
N LYS A 138 11.89 -9.47 -15.76
CA LYS A 138 12.54 -10.02 -14.56
C LYS A 138 12.19 -9.19 -13.33
N ALA A 139 10.96 -8.68 -13.26
CA ALA A 139 10.53 -7.87 -12.12
C ALA A 139 10.52 -8.73 -10.86
N ALA A 140 11.25 -8.26 -9.84
CA ALA A 140 11.18 -8.84 -8.50
C ALA A 140 10.09 -8.13 -7.71
N ASP A 141 9.38 -8.87 -6.87
CA ASP A 141 8.41 -8.28 -5.97
C ASP A 141 9.11 -7.39 -4.95
N LEU A 142 8.62 -6.18 -4.83
CA LEU A 142 8.99 -5.29 -3.74
C LEU A 142 8.09 -5.62 -2.56
N ARG A 143 8.69 -6.00 -1.42
CA ARG A 143 7.98 -6.30 -0.18
C ARG A 143 7.40 -5.02 0.45
N ILE A 144 6.52 -4.36 -0.31
CA ILE A 144 5.81 -3.13 0.05
C ILE A 144 4.31 -3.31 -0.09
N GLY A 145 3.55 -2.58 0.69
CA GLY A 145 2.10 -2.49 0.59
C GLY A 145 1.64 -1.06 0.75
N ILE A 146 0.76 -0.63 -0.13
CA ILE A 146 0.19 0.69 -0.10
C ILE A 146 -1.33 0.58 -0.22
N SER A 147 -2.04 1.29 0.64
CA SER A 147 -3.47 1.54 0.50
C SER A 147 -3.66 3.04 0.56
N GLN A 148 -3.95 3.66 -0.59
CA GLN A 148 -4.15 5.10 -0.70
C GLN A 148 -5.48 5.37 -1.38
N HIS A 149 -6.37 6.07 -0.69
CA HIS A 149 -7.70 6.39 -1.16
C HIS A 149 -8.01 7.86 -0.88
N SER A 150 -8.53 8.54 -1.88
CA SER A 150 -9.06 9.89 -1.71
C SER A 150 -10.43 9.87 -1.06
N LEU A 151 -10.76 10.94 -0.37
CA LEU A 151 -12.09 11.12 0.23
C LEU A 151 -13.16 11.08 -0.87
N HIS A 152 -14.18 10.23 -0.69
CA HIS A 152 -15.30 10.06 -1.62
C HIS A 152 -14.90 9.72 -3.07
N ASN A 153 -13.71 9.10 -3.28
CA ASN A 153 -13.14 8.85 -4.60
C ASN A 153 -12.92 10.12 -5.44
N ASP A 154 -12.60 11.24 -4.78
CA ASP A 154 -12.18 12.48 -5.45
C ASP A 154 -10.95 12.19 -6.35
N PRO A 155 -10.87 12.72 -7.58
CA PRO A 155 -9.68 12.57 -8.41
C PRO A 155 -8.42 13.19 -7.80
N ALA A 156 -8.56 14.16 -6.89
CA ALA A 156 -7.46 14.76 -6.13
C ALA A 156 -7.34 14.10 -4.74
N CYS A 157 -6.11 13.84 -4.31
CA CYS A 157 -5.80 13.30 -2.99
C CYS A 157 -4.75 14.18 -2.30
N GLY A 158 -5.07 14.67 -1.11
CA GLY A 158 -4.15 15.47 -0.30
C GLY A 158 -2.98 14.65 0.26
N ASP A 159 -3.13 13.35 0.31
CA ASP A 159 -2.07 12.44 0.72
C ASP A 159 -1.13 12.09 -0.43
N VAL A 160 0.15 11.97 -0.12
CA VAL A 160 1.19 11.47 -1.04
C VAL A 160 2.15 10.57 -0.30
N TRP A 161 2.62 9.54 -0.97
CA TRP A 161 3.73 8.70 -0.50
C TRP A 161 4.81 8.59 -1.59
N HIS A 162 6.05 8.36 -1.15
CA HIS A 162 7.18 8.10 -2.05
C HIS A 162 8.16 7.12 -1.40
N LEU A 163 8.71 6.22 -2.21
CA LEU A 163 9.78 5.28 -1.82
C LEU A 163 10.97 5.43 -2.76
N ALA A 164 12.15 5.46 -2.20
CA ALA A 164 13.40 5.39 -2.94
C ALA A 164 14.25 4.23 -2.41
N PHE A 165 14.84 3.47 -3.34
CA PHE A 165 15.73 2.34 -3.02
C PHE A 165 17.10 2.58 -3.63
N ASP A 166 18.15 2.29 -2.86
CA ASP A 166 19.53 2.25 -3.29
C ASP A 166 20.23 1.04 -2.66
N GLY A 167 20.35 -0.03 -3.45
CA GLY A 167 20.74 -1.35 -2.93
C GLY A 167 19.78 -1.82 -1.85
N ALA A 168 20.31 -2.08 -0.65
CA ALA A 168 19.54 -2.47 0.53
C ALA A 168 18.97 -1.27 1.32
N ASN A 169 19.29 -0.06 0.92
CA ASN A 169 18.84 1.14 1.60
C ASN A 169 17.47 1.58 1.07
N LEU A 170 16.66 2.09 1.98
CA LEU A 170 15.33 2.60 1.68
C LEU A 170 15.18 4.01 2.25
N SER A 171 14.56 4.90 1.50
CA SER A 171 14.03 6.16 2.00
C SER A 171 12.55 6.24 1.68
N ALA A 172 11.72 6.46 2.69
CA ALA A 172 10.26 6.52 2.59
C ALA A 172 9.75 7.88 3.03
N LEU A 173 8.75 8.39 2.31
CA LEU A 173 8.05 9.63 2.61
C LEU A 173 6.55 9.37 2.63
N VAL A 174 5.85 9.95 3.60
CA VAL A 174 4.39 10.14 3.58
C VAL A 174 4.12 11.59 3.93
N ILE A 175 3.29 12.25 3.12
CA ILE A 175 2.81 13.63 3.33
C ILE A 175 1.28 13.61 3.32
N ASP A 176 0.69 14.36 4.25
CA ASP A 176 -0.72 14.68 4.33
C ASP A 176 -0.84 16.21 4.20
N GLY A 177 -1.32 16.69 3.04
CA GLY A 177 -1.56 18.10 2.77
C GLY A 177 -2.77 18.59 3.53
N LEU A 178 -2.69 19.75 4.19
CA LEU A 178 -3.78 20.26 5.03
C LEU A 178 -5.12 20.39 4.29
N GLY A 179 -6.11 19.62 4.74
CA GLY A 179 -7.44 19.49 4.15
C GLY A 179 -7.46 18.45 3.03
N HIS A 180 -8.39 18.56 2.11
CA HIS A 180 -8.57 17.61 1.01
C HIS A 180 -8.71 18.35 -0.34
N GLY A 181 -8.68 17.59 -1.45
CA GLY A 181 -8.86 18.09 -2.81
C GLY A 181 -7.59 18.73 -3.38
N GLU A 182 -7.72 19.47 -4.50
CA GLU A 182 -6.61 19.94 -5.33
C GLU A 182 -5.57 20.80 -4.58
N GLU A 183 -5.99 21.63 -3.63
CA GLU A 183 -5.06 22.49 -2.88
C GLU A 183 -4.19 21.70 -1.89
N ALA A 184 -4.75 20.66 -1.26
CA ALA A 184 -4.01 19.75 -0.41
C ALA A 184 -3.06 18.88 -1.25
N GLU A 185 -3.54 18.36 -2.39
CA GLU A 185 -2.71 17.61 -3.32
C GLU A 185 -1.53 18.46 -3.84
N ARG A 186 -1.78 19.73 -4.20
CA ARG A 186 -0.71 20.65 -4.65
C ARG A 186 0.38 20.80 -3.58
N ALA A 187 -0.01 20.94 -2.31
CA ALA A 187 0.94 21.05 -1.22
C ALA A 187 1.76 19.76 -1.07
N ALA A 188 1.12 18.61 -1.01
CA ALA A 188 1.77 17.32 -0.85
C ALA A 188 2.69 16.98 -2.04
N ARG A 189 2.25 17.24 -3.28
CA ARG A 189 3.06 17.04 -4.50
C ARG A 189 4.28 17.94 -4.57
N ALA A 190 4.21 19.18 -4.04
CA ALA A 190 5.38 20.05 -3.95
C ALA A 190 6.46 19.44 -3.05
N GLY A 191 6.05 18.90 -1.90
CA GLY A 191 6.96 18.21 -0.98
C GLY A 191 7.52 16.90 -1.55
N GLU A 192 6.70 16.09 -2.22
CA GLU A 192 7.14 14.87 -2.88
C GLU A 192 8.23 15.15 -3.93
N LYS A 193 8.04 16.17 -4.77
CA LYS A 193 9.01 16.55 -5.79
C LYS A 193 10.36 16.94 -5.16
N ALA A 194 10.35 17.70 -4.07
CA ALA A 194 11.57 18.06 -3.36
C ALA A 194 12.28 16.83 -2.77
N PHE A 195 11.54 15.92 -2.14
CA PHE A 195 12.08 14.65 -1.63
C PHE A 195 12.73 13.81 -2.74
N ALA A 196 12.07 13.68 -3.90
CA ALA A 196 12.51 12.83 -5.00
C ALA A 196 13.85 13.28 -5.61
N LEU A 197 14.27 14.53 -5.43
CA LEU A 197 15.55 15.06 -5.93
C LEU A 197 16.76 14.46 -5.20
N ALA A 198 16.66 14.23 -3.88
CA ALA A 198 17.75 13.71 -3.08
C ALA A 198 17.26 12.86 -1.90
N PRO A 199 16.55 11.72 -2.13
CA PRO A 199 15.82 11.00 -1.09
C PRO A 199 16.71 10.42 0.02
N PHE A 200 18.01 10.29 -0.22
CA PHE A 200 19.00 9.81 0.76
C PHE A 200 19.84 10.94 1.39
N ALA A 201 19.52 12.20 1.13
CA ALA A 201 20.13 13.30 1.87
C ALA A 201 19.78 13.21 3.36
N SER A 202 20.55 13.89 4.21
CA SER A 202 20.26 13.92 5.66
C SER A 202 18.80 14.36 5.90
N PRO A 203 18.03 13.72 6.80
CA PRO A 203 16.64 14.09 7.08
C PRO A 203 16.42 15.54 7.43
N VAL A 204 17.43 16.20 8.04
CA VAL A 204 17.36 17.64 8.37
C VAL A 204 17.33 18.48 7.09
N TYR A 205 18.22 18.21 6.14
CA TYR A 205 18.24 18.91 4.84
C TYR A 205 17.02 18.60 4.00
N LEU A 206 16.61 17.34 3.96
CA LEU A 206 15.36 16.95 3.26
C LEU A 206 14.15 17.71 3.81
N LEU A 207 14.06 17.81 5.13
CA LEU A 207 12.96 18.54 5.76
C LEU A 207 12.97 20.03 5.42
N GLU A 208 14.16 20.65 5.37
CA GLU A 208 14.33 22.06 4.97
C GLU A 208 13.92 22.27 3.51
N ASP A 209 14.38 21.43 2.59
CA ASP A 209 14.06 21.50 1.16
C ASP A 209 12.55 21.30 0.92
N ILE A 210 11.95 20.29 1.58
CA ILE A 210 10.51 20.03 1.49
C ILE A 210 9.73 21.20 2.08
N HIS A 211 10.13 21.72 3.23
CA HIS A 211 9.48 22.88 3.84
C HIS A 211 9.48 24.09 2.89
N GLN A 212 10.62 24.36 2.27
CA GLN A 212 10.74 25.46 1.33
C GLN A 212 9.87 25.26 0.07
N ALA A 213 9.84 24.04 -0.46
CA ALA A 213 9.00 23.69 -1.61
C ALA A 213 7.50 23.80 -1.31
N MET A 214 7.07 23.54 -0.08
CA MET A 214 5.68 23.63 0.36
C MET A 214 5.29 25.04 0.82
N THR A 215 6.24 25.99 0.96
CA THR A 215 5.95 27.37 1.38
C THR A 215 5.06 28.07 0.34
N GLY A 216 4.03 28.79 0.81
CA GLY A 216 3.02 29.43 -0.04
C GLY A 216 1.90 28.48 -0.51
N THR A 217 1.92 27.22 -0.08
CA THR A 217 0.81 26.28 -0.19
C THR A 217 0.06 26.21 1.15
N ARG A 218 -0.92 25.30 1.27
CA ARG A 218 -1.57 25.01 2.56
C ARG A 218 -0.60 24.40 3.58
N GLY A 219 0.53 23.84 3.13
CA GLY A 219 1.41 23.04 3.97
C GLY A 219 0.82 21.66 4.29
N GLY A 220 1.46 20.94 5.21
CA GLY A 220 1.01 19.60 5.57
C GLY A 220 1.77 18.99 6.73
N ALA A 221 1.35 17.81 7.13
CA ALA A 221 2.11 16.90 7.97
C ALA A 221 2.98 16.00 7.09
N LEU A 222 4.15 15.58 7.58
CA LEU A 222 4.97 14.61 6.88
C LEU A 222 5.76 13.71 7.83
N ALA A 223 6.17 12.56 7.32
CA ALA A 223 7.20 11.74 7.94
C ALA A 223 8.15 11.18 6.89
N ILE A 224 9.44 11.18 7.24
CA ILE A 224 10.55 10.59 6.48
C ILE A 224 11.12 9.45 7.31
N ALA A 225 11.31 8.29 6.68
CA ALA A 225 11.95 7.13 7.27
C ALA A 225 13.09 6.65 6.36
N GLN A 226 14.32 6.64 6.86
CA GLN A 226 15.48 6.15 6.12
C GLN A 226 16.03 4.90 6.80
N PHE A 227 16.02 3.79 6.09
CA PHE A 227 16.53 2.51 6.54
C PHE A 227 17.88 2.21 5.87
N ASP A 228 18.87 1.89 6.68
CA ASP A 228 20.14 1.36 6.27
C ASP A 228 20.13 -0.16 6.43
N GLY A 229 20.03 -0.87 5.31
CA GLY A 229 19.93 -2.34 5.30
C GLY A 229 21.24 -3.04 5.65
N HIS A 230 22.40 -2.36 5.60
CA HIS A 230 23.68 -2.90 6.02
C HIS A 230 23.86 -2.82 7.53
N LEU A 231 23.45 -1.71 8.13
CA LEU A 231 23.53 -1.48 9.58
C LEU A 231 22.30 -2.02 10.33
N GLY A 232 21.19 -2.26 9.64
CA GLY A 232 19.93 -2.64 10.26
C GLY A 232 19.36 -1.54 11.15
N THR A 233 19.53 -0.29 10.74
CA THR A 233 19.07 0.90 11.50
C THR A 233 18.06 1.70 10.69
N LEU A 234 17.10 2.31 11.41
CA LEU A 234 16.12 3.22 10.84
C LEU A 234 16.29 4.60 11.47
N ARG A 235 16.34 5.63 10.64
CA ARG A 235 16.24 7.03 11.06
C ARG A 235 14.87 7.57 10.67
N PHE A 236 14.15 8.12 11.63
CA PHE A 236 12.79 8.64 11.43
C PHE A 236 12.69 10.10 11.84
N THR A 237 12.01 10.90 11.00
CA THR A 237 11.72 12.31 11.28
C THR A 237 10.29 12.59 10.86
N GLY A 238 9.44 13.00 11.79
CA GLY A 238 8.06 13.37 11.51
C GLY A 238 7.72 14.77 12.02
N ILE A 239 6.89 15.49 11.25
CA ILE A 239 6.25 16.75 11.62
C ILE A 239 4.75 16.61 11.43
N GLY A 240 3.99 16.93 12.47
CA GLY A 240 2.53 16.83 12.45
C GLY A 240 2.05 15.45 12.89
N ASN A 241 0.99 14.96 12.27
CA ASN A 241 0.18 13.80 12.71
C ASN A 241 0.34 12.54 11.86
N ILE A 242 1.35 12.47 10.99
CA ILE A 242 1.67 11.20 10.31
C ILE A 242 2.08 10.18 11.37
N GLY A 243 1.35 9.07 11.42
CA GLY A 243 1.67 7.95 12.29
C GLY A 243 2.80 7.10 11.74
N GLY A 244 3.64 6.59 12.63
CA GLY A 244 4.70 5.66 12.29
C GLY A 244 4.82 4.55 13.34
N SER A 245 5.08 3.32 12.90
CA SER A 245 5.27 2.17 13.78
C SER A 245 6.28 1.19 13.20
N LEU A 246 7.09 0.61 14.08
CA LEU A 246 7.92 -0.57 13.79
C LEU A 246 7.28 -1.79 14.46
N ILE A 247 7.00 -2.82 13.67
CA ILE A 247 6.33 -4.03 14.13
C ILE A 247 7.26 -5.23 13.91
N SER A 248 7.51 -5.98 14.96
CA SER A 248 8.10 -7.32 14.88
C SER A 248 7.05 -8.40 15.15
N ALA A 249 7.45 -9.67 15.17
CA ALA A 249 6.55 -10.78 15.44
C ALA A 249 5.81 -10.65 16.80
N ASP A 250 6.45 -10.03 17.79
CA ASP A 250 6.00 -9.99 19.19
C ASP A 250 5.84 -8.57 19.76
N LYS A 251 6.29 -7.53 19.03
CA LYS A 251 6.35 -6.15 19.56
C LYS A 251 5.89 -5.12 18.54
N SER A 252 5.26 -4.08 19.04
CA SER A 252 4.93 -2.86 18.31
C SER A 252 5.58 -1.66 19.02
N ARG A 253 6.27 -0.81 18.24
CA ARG A 253 6.92 0.40 18.72
C ARG A 253 6.48 1.60 17.88
N GLY A 254 5.77 2.55 18.48
CA GLY A 254 5.43 3.82 17.85
C GLY A 254 6.68 4.67 17.59
N LEU A 255 6.66 5.38 16.46
CA LEU A 255 7.68 6.34 16.06
C LEU A 255 7.21 7.76 16.40
N ALA A 256 8.12 8.59 16.93
CA ALA A 256 7.76 9.90 17.42
C ALA A 256 7.85 10.97 16.33
N SER A 257 6.83 11.85 16.26
CA SER A 257 6.79 13.04 15.42
C SER A 257 6.83 14.31 16.27
N HIS A 258 7.34 15.40 15.70
CA HIS A 258 7.34 16.71 16.32
C HIS A 258 6.08 17.50 15.90
N PRO A 259 5.57 18.39 16.76
CA PRO A 259 4.43 19.24 16.40
C PRO A 259 4.81 20.28 15.35
N GLY A 260 3.91 20.60 14.45
CA GLY A 260 4.08 21.64 13.45
C GLY A 260 3.40 21.35 12.11
N ILE A 261 3.61 22.27 11.16
CA ILE A 261 3.11 22.21 9.80
C ILE A 261 4.29 22.52 8.86
N VAL A 262 4.61 21.59 7.96
CA VAL A 262 5.63 21.80 6.93
C VAL A 262 5.06 22.68 5.83
N GLY A 263 5.86 23.65 5.34
CA GLY A 263 5.36 24.76 4.50
C GLY A 263 4.72 25.90 5.28
N GLY A 264 4.44 25.69 6.58
CA GLY A 264 3.91 26.69 7.50
C GLY A 264 4.90 26.99 8.64
N GLN A 265 4.57 26.59 9.85
CA GLN A 265 5.42 26.78 11.03
C GLN A 265 5.69 25.46 11.74
N TYR A 266 6.93 25.15 11.98
CA TYR A 266 7.37 24.10 12.90
C TYR A 266 8.63 24.56 13.65
N ARG A 267 8.84 23.97 14.83
CA ARG A 267 10.09 24.11 15.56
C ARG A 267 11.12 23.13 14.96
N LYS A 268 12.39 23.29 15.35
CA LYS A 268 13.45 22.36 14.94
C LYS A 268 13.04 20.92 15.17
N ALA A 269 13.03 20.11 14.12
CA ALA A 269 12.84 18.67 14.20
C ALA A 269 14.20 17.96 14.23
N GLN A 270 14.31 16.97 15.11
CA GLN A 270 15.49 16.11 15.19
C GLN A 270 15.09 14.69 14.78
N PRO A 271 15.91 14.00 13.98
CA PRO A 271 15.72 12.60 13.69
C PRO A 271 15.80 11.73 14.95
N PHE A 272 15.03 10.67 14.97
CA PHE A 272 15.13 9.61 15.98
C PHE A 272 15.76 8.38 15.31
N ASP A 273 16.79 7.81 15.96
CA ASP A 273 17.48 6.62 15.48
C ASP A 273 16.93 5.36 16.19
N TYR A 274 16.69 4.30 15.41
CA TYR A 274 16.20 3.01 15.85
C TYR A 274 17.12 1.93 15.35
N ALA A 275 17.75 1.19 16.26
CA ALA A 275 18.66 0.10 15.93
C ALA A 275 17.95 -1.26 15.91
N HIS A 276 18.56 -2.25 15.25
CA HIS A 276 18.10 -3.64 15.20
C HIS A 276 16.70 -3.80 14.61
N VAL A 277 16.43 -3.12 13.49
CA VAL A 277 15.10 -3.13 12.85
C VAL A 277 15.02 -4.07 11.66
N ASN A 278 16.05 -4.86 11.36
CA ASN A 278 15.99 -5.90 10.33
C ASN A 278 14.84 -6.89 10.64
N GLY A 279 14.07 -7.24 9.61
CA GLY A 279 12.93 -8.14 9.75
C GLY A 279 11.67 -7.50 10.36
N HIS A 280 11.72 -6.20 10.69
CA HIS A 280 10.51 -5.48 11.11
C HIS A 280 9.69 -5.01 9.92
N LEU A 281 8.41 -4.75 10.16
CA LEU A 281 7.57 -3.97 9.28
C LEU A 281 7.63 -2.50 9.71
N LEU A 282 7.92 -1.61 8.78
CA LEU A 282 7.68 -0.19 8.92
C LEU A 282 6.26 0.10 8.43
N ILE A 283 5.44 0.71 9.26
CA ILE A 283 4.09 1.15 8.90
C ILE A 283 4.02 2.66 9.10
N MET A 284 3.70 3.41 8.03
CA MET A 284 3.46 4.85 8.06
C MET A 284 2.04 5.13 7.55
N TYR A 285 1.33 6.06 8.17
CA TYR A 285 -0.07 6.32 7.80
C TYR A 285 -0.49 7.76 8.12
N SER A 286 -1.38 8.30 7.28
CA SER A 286 -2.02 9.60 7.50
C SER A 286 -3.14 9.51 8.53
N ASP A 287 -3.67 10.63 8.95
CA ASP A 287 -4.69 10.69 10.00
C ASP A 287 -6.09 10.23 9.53
N GLY A 288 -6.30 10.00 8.23
CA GLY A 288 -7.46 9.28 7.69
C GLY A 288 -7.59 7.86 8.23
N LEU A 289 -6.49 7.29 8.77
CA LEU A 289 -6.52 6.04 9.52
C LEU A 289 -6.63 6.29 11.04
N GLN A 290 -7.43 5.48 11.73
CA GLN A 290 -7.45 5.47 13.20
C GLN A 290 -6.10 5.01 13.75
N SER A 291 -5.60 5.63 14.81
CA SER A 291 -4.29 5.29 15.40
C SER A 291 -4.35 4.10 16.39
N ARG A 292 -5.55 3.69 16.81
CA ARG A 292 -5.74 2.60 17.78
C ARG A 292 -5.97 1.28 17.06
N TRP A 293 -4.92 0.74 16.46
CA TRP A 293 -4.88 -0.60 15.88
C TRP A 293 -3.68 -1.37 16.42
N ASN A 294 -3.78 -2.71 16.38
CA ASN A 294 -2.68 -3.59 16.77
C ASN A 294 -2.70 -4.82 15.85
N LEU A 295 -1.62 -5.06 15.09
CA LEU A 295 -1.52 -6.21 14.20
C LEU A 295 -1.56 -7.54 14.93
N HIS A 296 -1.14 -7.59 16.19
CA HIS A 296 -1.16 -8.81 17.00
C HIS A 296 -2.59 -9.26 17.38
N ASP A 297 -3.60 -8.39 17.21
CA ASP A 297 -5.01 -8.76 17.36
C ASP A 297 -5.55 -9.54 16.15
N TYR A 298 -4.72 -9.71 15.11
CA TYR A 298 -5.03 -10.43 13.88
C TYR A 298 -4.13 -11.67 13.76
N PRO A 299 -4.64 -12.88 13.99
CA PRO A 299 -3.82 -14.09 13.95
C PRO A 299 -3.05 -14.23 12.62
N GLY A 300 -1.73 -14.26 12.69
CA GLY A 300 -0.85 -14.46 11.54
C GLY A 300 -0.70 -13.29 10.57
N LEU A 301 -1.39 -12.15 10.78
CA LEU A 301 -1.33 -11.00 9.86
C LEU A 301 0.08 -10.41 9.74
N VAL A 302 0.85 -10.36 10.82
CA VAL A 302 2.22 -9.84 10.84
C VAL A 302 3.16 -10.56 9.86
N TYR A 303 2.85 -11.79 9.47
CA TYR A 303 3.64 -12.60 8.53
C TYR A 303 3.12 -12.52 7.09
N ARG A 304 2.04 -11.79 6.84
CA ARG A 304 1.47 -11.63 5.52
C ARG A 304 2.25 -10.63 4.69
N HIS A 305 1.99 -10.65 3.41
CA HIS A 305 2.56 -9.67 2.49
C HIS A 305 2.16 -8.23 2.93
N PRO A 306 3.07 -7.24 2.88
CA PRO A 306 2.77 -5.86 3.28
C PRO A 306 1.52 -5.26 2.64
N ALA A 307 1.20 -5.62 1.39
CA ALA A 307 -0.03 -5.16 0.72
C ALA A 307 -1.31 -5.69 1.37
N VAL A 308 -1.29 -6.95 1.86
CA VAL A 308 -2.41 -7.52 2.61
C VAL A 308 -2.57 -6.78 3.95
N ILE A 309 -1.45 -6.50 4.62
CA ILE A 309 -1.46 -5.75 5.90
C ILE A 309 -2.04 -4.34 5.70
N ALA A 310 -1.57 -3.61 4.67
CA ALA A 310 -2.06 -2.26 4.38
C ALA A 310 -3.57 -2.25 4.09
N ALA A 311 -4.06 -3.22 3.31
CA ALA A 311 -5.47 -3.35 2.97
C ALA A 311 -6.35 -3.74 4.17
N VAL A 312 -5.87 -4.64 5.06
CA VAL A 312 -6.58 -4.99 6.31
C VAL A 312 -6.68 -3.77 7.23
N LEU A 313 -5.58 -3.03 7.41
CA LEU A 313 -5.60 -1.82 8.23
C LEU A 313 -6.56 -0.77 7.67
N HIS A 314 -6.54 -0.53 6.35
CA HIS A 314 -7.50 0.37 5.70
C HIS A 314 -8.93 -0.12 5.88
N ARG A 315 -9.23 -1.39 5.58
CA ARG A 315 -10.55 -1.99 5.71
C ARG A 315 -11.16 -1.76 7.09
N ASP A 316 -10.37 -1.97 8.15
CA ASP A 316 -10.90 -2.02 9.51
C ASP A 316 -10.77 -0.69 10.26
N PHE A 317 -9.86 0.20 9.86
CA PHE A 317 -9.53 1.42 10.62
C PHE A 317 -9.64 2.73 9.82
N CYS A 318 -10.07 2.71 8.55
CA CYS A 318 -10.34 3.94 7.81
C CYS A 318 -11.44 4.74 8.50
N ARG A 319 -11.22 6.06 8.64
CA ARG A 319 -12.20 6.97 9.27
C ARG A 319 -13.30 7.42 8.31
N GLY A 320 -13.04 7.40 6.99
CA GLY A 320 -13.97 7.85 5.96
C GLY A 320 -14.33 9.35 6.03
N ARG A 321 -13.45 10.18 6.58
CA ARG A 321 -13.64 11.64 6.76
C ARG A 321 -12.55 12.47 6.11
N ASP A 322 -11.50 11.83 5.63
CA ASP A 322 -10.34 12.43 5.00
C ASP A 322 -9.73 11.47 3.99
N ASP A 323 -8.79 11.95 3.20
CA ASP A 323 -7.90 11.10 2.44
C ASP A 323 -7.18 10.15 3.38
N VAL A 324 -6.82 8.96 2.90
CA VAL A 324 -6.16 7.96 3.74
C VAL A 324 -5.04 7.27 2.98
N THR A 325 -3.88 7.24 3.61
CA THR A 325 -2.72 6.51 3.13
C THR A 325 -2.19 5.60 4.22
N VAL A 326 -1.97 4.33 3.87
CA VAL A 326 -1.26 3.33 4.69
C VAL A 326 -0.12 2.77 3.85
N LEU A 327 1.09 3.00 4.28
CA LEU A 327 2.32 2.47 3.69
C LEU A 327 2.92 1.43 4.62
N VAL A 328 3.14 0.22 4.12
CA VAL A 328 3.78 -0.88 4.85
C VAL A 328 5.00 -1.35 4.07
N VAL A 329 6.15 -1.43 4.72
CA VAL A 329 7.41 -1.89 4.11
C VAL A 329 8.05 -2.95 5.00
N ALA A 330 8.44 -4.08 4.42
CA ALA A 330 9.29 -5.05 5.11
C ALA A 330 10.75 -4.56 5.06
N LEU A 331 11.35 -4.34 6.23
CA LEU A 331 12.75 -3.91 6.37
C LEU A 331 13.65 -5.15 6.32
N GLU A 332 14.13 -5.49 5.13
CA GLU A 332 14.96 -6.67 4.91
C GLU A 332 16.43 -6.25 4.87
N ALA A 333 17.29 -7.03 5.56
CA ALA A 333 18.74 -6.83 5.51
C ALA A 333 19.26 -7.05 4.08
N ALA A 334 20.38 -6.40 3.75
CA ALA A 334 21.12 -6.76 2.54
C ALA A 334 21.49 -8.25 2.61
N HIS A 335 21.05 -9.02 1.60
CA HIS A 335 21.58 -10.36 1.42
C HIS A 335 23.05 -10.22 1.01
N GLY A 336 23.94 -10.68 1.89
CA GLY A 336 25.38 -10.70 1.64
C GLY A 336 25.76 -11.72 0.56
#